data_3acff7ca655d24f11186a4115580ea14
#
_entry.id   3acff7ca655d24f11186a4115580ea14
#
_cell.length_a   1.000
_cell.length_b   1.000
_cell.length_c   1.000
_cell.angle_alpha   90.00
_cell.angle_beta   90.00
_cell.angle_gamma   90.00
#
_symmetry.space_group_name_H-M   'P 1'
#
loop_
_entity.id
_entity.type
_entity.pdbx_description
1 polymer ?
#
loop_
_entity_poly.entity_id
_entity_poly.type
_entity_poly.pdbx_seq_one_letter_code
_entity_poly.pdbx_strand_id
1 'polypeptide(L)'
;MKHLRNVPICANTLFIYKLDIKEDLTLKFTEEKFKSAGGTSLISEDLNVLKKYKELNEEINKAIDETIKKILMLKNTNYRIFSSWLAKAKPKGFSHSHVHSNSWLSGIYYPKGDPGFSIKFFSDNRTQFFTPPEKYNVYNSDACIVVPEDNSLIL
;
A
#
# COMPACT_ATOMS: atom_id res chain seq x y z
N MET A 1 -35.94 11.20 17.55
CA MET A 1 -35.05 11.51 16.40
C MET A 1 -34.56 10.18 15.81
N LYS A 2 -34.56 10.02 14.48
CA LYS A 2 -34.10 8.81 13.79
C LYS A 2 -32.90 9.17 12.92
N HIS A 3 -31.74 8.50 13.15
CA HIS A 3 -30.58 8.61 12.26
C HIS A 3 -30.93 7.99 10.91
N LEU A 4 -30.66 8.68 9.79
CA LEU A 4 -31.00 8.20 8.45
C LEU A 4 -29.84 7.45 7.80
N ARG A 5 -28.66 8.07 7.71
CA ARG A 5 -27.46 7.47 7.11
C ARG A 5 -26.21 8.30 7.37
N ASN A 6 -25.04 7.68 7.26
CA ASN A 6 -23.75 8.36 7.17
C ASN A 6 -23.36 8.47 5.69
N VAL A 7 -22.83 9.62 5.28
CA VAL A 7 -22.29 9.83 3.92
C VAL A 7 -20.84 10.26 4.06
N PRO A 8 -19.86 9.41 3.69
CA PRO A 8 -18.46 9.82 3.67
C PRO A 8 -18.26 10.88 2.58
N ILE A 9 -17.54 11.96 2.93
CA ILE A 9 -17.20 13.03 2.00
C ILE A 9 -15.69 13.04 1.82
N CYS A 10 -15.24 12.94 0.56
CA CYS A 10 -13.80 12.96 0.20
C CYS A 10 -12.97 11.93 0.98
N ALA A 11 -13.49 10.73 1.14
CA ALA A 11 -12.78 9.64 1.79
C ALA A 11 -11.57 9.19 0.94
N ASN A 12 -10.40 9.07 1.55
CA ASN A 12 -9.27 8.37 0.93
C ASN A 12 -9.63 6.89 0.79
N THR A 13 -9.31 6.31 -0.36
CA THR A 13 -9.64 4.93 -0.67
C THR A 13 -8.35 4.12 -0.80
N LEU A 14 -8.31 2.96 -0.16
CA LEU A 14 -7.31 1.93 -0.40
C LEU A 14 -7.94 0.85 -1.29
N PHE A 15 -7.25 0.52 -2.38
CA PHE A 15 -7.65 -0.58 -3.26
C PHE A 15 -6.79 -1.79 -2.92
N ILE A 16 -7.42 -2.86 -2.44
CA ILE A 16 -6.72 -4.06 -2.00
C ILE A 16 -7.05 -5.19 -2.95
N TYR A 17 -6.02 -5.77 -3.56
CA TYR A 17 -6.12 -6.86 -4.53
C TYR A 17 -5.40 -8.10 -4.02
N LYS A 18 -5.93 -9.26 -4.37
CA LYS A 18 -5.24 -10.54 -4.32
C LYS A 18 -4.68 -10.82 -5.72
N LEU A 19 -3.37 -10.86 -5.88
CA LEU A 19 -2.73 -11.14 -7.15
C LEU A 19 -2.61 -12.67 -7.38
N ASP A 20 -2.74 -13.10 -8.62
CA ASP A 20 -2.54 -14.51 -9.02
C ASP A 20 -1.08 -14.75 -9.41
N ILE A 21 -0.21 -14.70 -8.40
CA ILE A 21 1.23 -14.99 -8.54
C ILE A 21 1.48 -16.44 -8.19
N LYS A 22 1.98 -17.20 -9.14
CA LYS A 22 2.29 -18.63 -8.97
C LYS A 22 3.69 -18.87 -8.45
N GLU A 23 4.60 -17.97 -8.78
CA GLU A 23 5.98 -18.05 -8.38
C GLU A 23 6.18 -17.59 -6.93
N ASP A 24 6.94 -18.36 -6.14
CA ASP A 24 7.38 -17.87 -4.82
C ASP A 24 8.52 -16.86 -5.00
N LEU A 25 8.18 -15.58 -4.93
CA LEU A 25 9.13 -14.49 -5.10
C LEU A 25 9.95 -14.21 -3.83
N THR A 26 9.61 -14.80 -2.68
CA THR A 26 10.29 -14.50 -1.42
C THR A 26 11.77 -14.82 -1.47
N LEU A 27 12.15 -15.97 -2.03
CA LEU A 27 13.55 -16.37 -2.20
C LEU A 27 14.28 -15.43 -3.17
N LYS A 28 13.69 -15.14 -4.32
CA LYS A 28 14.29 -14.24 -5.31
C LYS A 28 14.54 -12.84 -4.77
N PHE A 29 13.65 -12.33 -3.92
CA PHE A 29 13.82 -11.02 -3.30
C PHE A 29 15.02 -10.97 -2.35
N THR A 30 15.46 -12.11 -1.81
CA THR A 30 16.66 -12.16 -0.95
C THR A 30 17.97 -12.00 -1.71
N GLU A 31 17.98 -12.24 -3.02
CA GLU A 31 19.16 -12.12 -3.88
C GLU A 31 19.51 -10.66 -4.23
N GLU A 32 18.58 -9.75 -4.01
CA GLU A 32 18.80 -8.32 -4.31
C GLU A 32 19.72 -7.67 -3.28
N LYS A 33 20.51 -6.71 -3.75
CA LYS A 33 21.35 -5.88 -2.89
C LYS A 33 20.53 -4.82 -2.20
N PHE A 34 20.80 -4.59 -0.93
CA PHE A 34 20.07 -3.65 -0.10
C PHE A 34 20.98 -2.60 0.52
N LYS A 35 20.45 -1.39 0.67
CA LYS A 35 21.07 -0.27 1.41
C LYS A 35 20.13 0.25 2.48
N SER A 36 20.66 1.00 3.45
CA SER A 36 19.84 1.63 4.48
C SER A 36 18.90 2.68 3.88
N ALA A 37 17.65 2.64 4.33
CA ALA A 37 16.61 3.64 3.98
C ALA A 37 16.28 4.57 5.17
N GLY A 38 17.06 4.48 6.24
CA GLY A 38 16.78 5.16 7.51
C GLY A 38 16.02 4.27 8.48
N GLY A 39 16.16 4.58 9.78
CA GLY A 39 15.61 3.74 10.84
C GLY A 39 16.14 2.30 10.79
N THR A 40 15.24 1.34 10.81
CA THR A 40 15.56 -0.10 10.73
C THR A 40 15.22 -0.72 9.37
N SER A 41 14.82 0.12 8.40
CA SER A 41 14.40 -0.32 7.06
C SER A 41 15.57 -0.35 6.10
N LEU A 42 15.53 -1.33 5.20
CA LEU A 42 16.42 -1.46 4.06
C LEU A 42 15.61 -1.39 2.78
N ILE A 43 16.18 -0.77 1.74
CA ILE A 43 15.61 -0.79 0.39
C ILE A 43 16.63 -1.40 -0.59
N SER A 44 16.13 -1.99 -1.68
CA SER A 44 17.00 -2.46 -2.76
C SER A 44 17.78 -1.30 -3.37
N GLU A 45 19.00 -1.56 -3.82
CA GLU A 45 19.80 -0.59 -4.56
C GLU A 45 19.18 -0.30 -5.93
N ASP A 46 18.60 -1.33 -6.55
CA ASP A 46 17.82 -1.19 -7.79
C ASP A 46 16.45 -0.57 -7.50
N LEU A 47 16.16 0.53 -8.17
CA LEU A 47 14.88 1.25 -8.07
C LEU A 47 13.93 0.93 -9.25
N ASN A 48 14.20 -0.12 -9.99
CA ASN A 48 13.37 -0.63 -11.08
C ASN A 48 13.18 -2.14 -11.00
N VAL A 49 13.14 -2.68 -9.78
CA VAL A 49 13.14 -4.14 -9.54
C VAL A 49 11.99 -4.85 -10.23
N LEU A 50 10.83 -4.19 -10.39
CA LEU A 50 9.64 -4.78 -11.01
C LEU A 50 9.90 -5.23 -12.46
N LYS A 51 10.85 -4.61 -13.16
CA LYS A 51 11.23 -5.04 -14.52
C LYS A 51 11.82 -6.45 -14.58
N LYS A 52 12.36 -6.94 -13.48
CA LYS A 52 12.94 -8.30 -13.37
C LYS A 52 11.89 -9.38 -13.14
N TYR A 53 10.72 -9.01 -12.61
CA TYR A 53 9.66 -9.93 -12.19
C TYR A 53 8.44 -9.78 -13.10
N LYS A 54 8.50 -10.45 -14.26
CA LYS A 54 7.52 -10.27 -15.36
C LYS A 54 6.09 -10.57 -14.92
N GLU A 55 5.85 -11.72 -14.28
CA GLU A 55 4.51 -12.11 -13.80
C GLU A 55 3.96 -11.08 -12.83
N LEU A 56 4.76 -10.67 -11.84
CA LEU A 56 4.37 -9.66 -10.87
C LEU A 56 4.06 -8.31 -11.55
N ASN A 57 4.89 -7.90 -12.51
CA ASN A 57 4.69 -6.66 -13.25
C ASN A 57 3.36 -6.68 -14.04
N GLU A 58 3.04 -7.80 -14.69
CA GLU A 58 1.80 -7.96 -15.43
C GLU A 58 0.57 -7.90 -14.51
N GLU A 59 0.60 -8.60 -13.37
CA GLU A 59 -0.49 -8.60 -12.40
C GLU A 59 -0.69 -7.22 -11.74
N ILE A 60 0.39 -6.52 -11.38
CA ILE A 60 0.30 -5.15 -10.87
C ILE A 60 -0.32 -4.21 -11.91
N ASN A 61 0.10 -4.29 -13.17
CA ASN A 61 -0.49 -3.46 -14.22
C ASN A 61 -1.97 -3.76 -14.46
N LYS A 62 -2.41 -5.03 -14.37
CA LYS A 62 -3.84 -5.38 -14.42
C LYS A 62 -4.62 -4.72 -13.27
N ALA A 63 -4.10 -4.76 -12.05
CA ALA A 63 -4.74 -4.14 -10.89
C ALA A 63 -4.82 -2.62 -11.03
N ILE A 64 -3.75 -1.96 -11.50
CA ILE A 64 -3.74 -0.53 -11.78
C ILE A 64 -4.76 -0.17 -12.87
N ASP A 65 -4.79 -0.94 -13.95
CA ASP A 65 -5.77 -0.75 -15.05
C ASP A 65 -7.21 -0.89 -14.55
N GLU A 66 -7.48 -1.87 -13.73
CA GLU A 66 -8.80 -2.06 -13.12
C GLU A 66 -9.16 -0.88 -12.22
N THR A 67 -8.24 -0.44 -11.35
CA THR A 67 -8.43 0.73 -10.49
C THR A 67 -8.74 1.97 -11.33
N ILE A 68 -7.92 2.29 -12.31
CA ILE A 68 -8.06 3.51 -13.12
C ILE A 68 -9.30 3.48 -14.00
N LYS A 69 -9.47 2.39 -14.75
CA LYS A 69 -10.46 2.32 -15.84
C LYS A 69 -11.85 1.90 -15.37
N LYS A 70 -11.92 0.97 -14.39
CA LYS A 70 -13.21 0.41 -13.94
C LYS A 70 -13.73 1.04 -12.66
N ILE A 71 -12.85 1.27 -11.67
CA ILE A 71 -13.28 1.78 -10.36
C ILE A 71 -13.34 3.30 -10.38
N LEU A 72 -12.24 3.96 -10.76
CA LEU A 72 -12.17 5.42 -10.84
C LEU A 72 -12.77 5.99 -12.14
N MET A 73 -13.03 5.15 -13.14
CA MET A 73 -13.64 5.52 -14.42
C MET A 73 -12.92 6.68 -15.14
N LEU A 74 -11.60 6.76 -14.98
CA LEU A 74 -10.81 7.81 -15.61
C LEU A 74 -10.62 7.49 -17.10
N LYS A 75 -10.98 8.45 -17.96
CA LYS A 75 -10.85 8.32 -19.41
C LYS A 75 -9.48 8.82 -19.90
N ASN A 76 -8.96 8.16 -20.94
CA ASN A 76 -7.73 8.58 -21.65
C ASN A 76 -6.51 8.78 -20.72
N THR A 77 -6.42 7.97 -19.66
CA THR A 77 -5.32 8.06 -18.69
C THR A 77 -4.19 7.13 -19.13
N ASN A 78 -3.05 7.72 -19.46
CA ASN A 78 -1.80 6.99 -19.62
C ASN A 78 -1.01 7.09 -18.32
N TYR A 79 -0.52 5.97 -17.84
CA TYR A 79 0.34 5.92 -16.66
C TYR A 79 1.62 5.14 -16.96
N ARG A 80 2.61 5.34 -16.11
CA ARG A 80 3.81 4.50 -16.08
C ARG A 80 4.21 4.24 -14.63
N ILE A 81 4.74 3.08 -14.36
CA ILE A 81 5.40 2.82 -13.08
C ILE A 81 6.75 3.54 -13.12
N PHE A 82 6.85 4.60 -12.34
CA PHE A 82 8.03 5.47 -12.32
C PHE A 82 9.22 4.80 -11.62
N SER A 83 8.96 4.13 -10.51
CA SER A 83 9.97 3.48 -9.70
C SER A 83 9.37 2.28 -8.97
N SER A 84 10.21 1.29 -8.68
CA SER A 84 9.84 0.12 -7.90
C SER A 84 11.05 -0.42 -7.15
N TRP A 85 10.92 -0.67 -5.87
CA TRP A 85 11.99 -1.20 -5.03
C TRP A 85 11.45 -2.25 -4.08
N LEU A 86 12.35 -3.08 -3.55
CA LEU A 86 12.05 -3.95 -2.44
C LEU A 86 12.33 -3.22 -1.13
N ALA A 87 11.49 -3.45 -0.15
CA ALA A 87 11.69 -2.97 1.20
C ALA A 87 11.67 -4.14 2.18
N LYS A 88 12.58 -4.13 3.14
CA LYS A 88 12.57 -5.08 4.24
C LYS A 88 12.97 -4.41 5.54
N ALA A 89 12.45 -4.93 6.64
CA ALA A 89 12.84 -4.54 7.98
C ALA A 89 13.27 -5.77 8.77
N LYS A 90 14.10 -5.57 9.78
CA LYS A 90 14.41 -6.59 10.77
C LYS A 90 13.18 -6.89 11.63
N PRO A 91 13.09 -8.05 12.30
CA PRO A 91 12.07 -8.29 13.31
C PRO A 91 12.00 -7.14 14.31
N LYS A 92 10.80 -6.68 14.64
CA LYS A 92 10.52 -5.48 15.47
C LYS A 92 11.00 -4.15 14.86
N GLY A 93 11.44 -4.18 13.59
CA GLY A 93 11.80 -2.99 12.84
C GLY A 93 10.56 -2.25 12.33
N PHE A 94 10.74 -0.99 11.97
CA PHE A 94 9.69 -0.16 11.40
C PHE A 94 10.24 0.78 10.32
N SER A 95 9.36 1.19 9.43
CA SER A 95 9.60 2.31 8.50
C SER A 95 8.92 3.56 9.04
N HIS A 96 9.59 4.70 8.92
CA HIS A 96 8.96 5.98 9.25
C HIS A 96 7.77 6.26 8.31
N SER A 97 6.76 6.92 8.84
CA SER A 97 5.65 7.42 8.03
C SER A 97 6.20 8.45 7.03
N HIS A 98 5.80 8.29 5.77
CA HIS A 98 6.23 9.15 4.66
C HIS A 98 5.18 9.17 3.55
N VAL A 99 5.34 10.08 2.62
CA VAL A 99 4.52 10.22 1.42
C VAL A 99 5.39 10.17 0.17
N HIS A 100 4.81 9.76 -0.94
CA HIS A 100 5.46 9.75 -2.26
C HIS A 100 4.95 10.93 -3.09
N SER A 101 5.52 12.11 -2.87
CA SER A 101 5.05 13.37 -3.48
C SER A 101 5.10 13.41 -5.01
N ASN A 102 5.93 12.58 -5.63
CA ASN A 102 6.07 12.50 -7.09
C ASN A 102 5.17 11.43 -7.74
N SER A 103 4.28 10.81 -6.98
CA SER A 103 3.41 9.75 -7.46
C SER A 103 1.95 10.13 -7.25
N TRP A 104 1.15 9.95 -8.29
CA TRP A 104 -0.30 10.06 -8.17
C TRP A 104 -0.91 8.85 -7.47
N LEU A 105 -0.34 7.65 -7.70
CA LEU A 105 -0.72 6.40 -7.06
C LEU A 105 0.55 5.70 -6.56
N SER A 106 0.50 5.18 -5.36
CA SER A 106 1.56 4.35 -4.79
C SER A 106 1.00 3.01 -4.38
N GLY A 107 1.80 1.94 -4.49
CA GLY A 107 1.36 0.60 -4.14
C GLY A 107 2.41 -0.16 -3.37
N ILE A 108 1.94 -1.13 -2.57
CA ILE A 108 2.80 -2.06 -1.83
C ILE A 108 2.29 -3.48 -2.08
N TYR A 109 3.18 -4.33 -2.57
CA TYR A 109 2.92 -5.75 -2.75
C TYR A 109 3.56 -6.57 -1.64
N TYR A 110 2.80 -7.49 -1.08
CA TYR A 110 3.23 -8.44 -0.06
C TYR A 110 3.17 -9.86 -0.62
N PRO A 111 4.33 -10.51 -0.88
CA PRO A 111 4.34 -11.91 -1.34
C PRO A 111 3.83 -12.86 -0.25
N LYS A 112 4.09 -12.53 1.01
CA LYS A 112 3.59 -13.25 2.19
C LYS A 112 2.93 -12.30 3.16
N GLY A 113 1.77 -12.69 3.68
CA GLY A 113 1.13 -12.07 4.81
C GLY A 113 1.75 -12.52 6.13
N ASP A 114 1.62 -11.67 7.14
CA ASP A 114 2.04 -11.99 8.50
C ASP A 114 1.07 -11.31 9.47
N PRO A 115 0.33 -12.06 10.29
CA PRO A 115 -0.60 -11.48 11.25
C PRO A 115 0.08 -10.65 12.35
N GLY A 116 1.39 -10.82 12.54
CA GLY A 116 2.22 -10.00 13.43
C GLY A 116 2.69 -8.68 12.81
N PHE A 117 2.35 -8.43 11.55
CA PHE A 117 2.74 -7.24 10.82
C PHE A 117 1.50 -6.45 10.36
N SER A 118 1.60 -5.13 10.39
CA SER A 118 0.56 -4.26 9.86
C SER A 118 1.15 -3.01 9.22
N ILE A 119 0.44 -2.47 8.24
CA ILE A 119 0.72 -1.16 7.69
C ILE A 119 -0.35 -0.18 8.18
N LYS A 120 0.09 1.02 8.56
CA LYS A 120 -0.77 2.08 9.05
C LYS A 120 -0.79 3.22 8.04
N PHE A 121 -1.96 3.54 7.53
CA PHE A 121 -2.22 4.67 6.65
C PHE A 121 -2.85 5.79 7.47
N PHE A 122 -2.26 6.97 7.41
CA PHE A 122 -2.78 8.15 8.10
C PHE A 122 -3.62 8.99 7.13
N SER A 123 -4.71 9.53 7.63
CA SER A 123 -5.50 10.52 6.88
C SER A 123 -4.91 11.91 7.06
N ASP A 124 -4.81 12.66 5.97
CA ASP A 124 -4.47 14.09 6.03
C ASP A 124 -5.64 14.94 6.57
N ASN A 125 -6.87 14.44 6.44
CA ASN A 125 -8.09 15.07 6.94
C ASN A 125 -8.33 14.69 8.40
N ARG A 126 -7.46 15.15 9.30
CA ARG A 126 -7.62 14.91 10.73
C ARG A 126 -8.82 15.72 11.25
N THR A 127 -9.89 15.02 11.60
CA THR A 127 -10.91 15.60 12.44
C THR A 127 -10.34 15.73 13.85
N GLN A 128 -10.04 16.94 14.28
CA GLN A 128 -9.59 17.18 15.64
C GLN A 128 -10.81 17.09 16.59
N PHE A 129 -10.85 16.06 17.37
CA PHE A 129 -11.78 15.96 18.49
C PHE A 129 -11.16 16.63 19.72
N PHE A 130 -11.92 17.43 20.44
CA PHE A 130 -11.47 18.08 21.67
C PHE A 130 -11.21 17.06 22.80
N THR A 131 -11.84 15.91 22.71
CA THR A 131 -11.66 14.80 23.65
C THR A 131 -11.42 13.51 22.87
N PRO A 132 -10.54 12.62 23.33
CA PRO A 132 -10.34 11.33 22.70
C PRO A 132 -11.64 10.51 22.75
N PRO A 133 -11.98 9.77 21.68
CA PRO A 133 -13.16 8.90 21.68
C PRO A 133 -12.96 7.71 22.62
N GLU A 134 -14.02 7.26 23.26
CA GLU A 134 -13.99 6.04 24.10
C GLU A 134 -13.62 4.80 23.27
N LYS A 135 -14.05 4.76 22.00
CA LYS A 135 -13.73 3.71 21.05
C LYS A 135 -13.52 4.27 19.66
N TYR A 136 -12.40 3.88 19.04
CA TYR A 136 -12.12 4.24 17.66
C TYR A 136 -12.94 3.42 16.65
N ASN A 137 -13.34 4.07 15.56
CA ASN A 137 -14.04 3.47 14.42
C ASN A 137 -13.70 4.25 13.15
N VAL A 138 -14.28 3.86 11.99
CA VAL A 138 -14.00 4.46 10.69
C VAL A 138 -14.35 5.96 10.57
N TYR A 139 -15.15 6.51 11.49
CA TYR A 139 -15.58 7.90 11.47
C TYR A 139 -14.76 8.81 12.38
N ASN A 140 -14.09 8.25 13.37
CA ASN A 140 -13.36 9.01 14.37
C ASN A 140 -11.88 8.59 14.48
N SER A 141 -11.39 7.75 13.58
CA SER A 141 -9.98 7.37 13.50
C SER A 141 -9.23 8.25 12.49
N ASP A 142 -8.03 8.65 12.84
CA ASP A 142 -7.10 9.36 11.95
C ASP A 142 -6.24 8.41 11.12
N ALA A 143 -6.43 7.10 11.28
CA ALA A 143 -5.65 6.10 10.59
C ALA A 143 -6.46 4.83 10.29
N CYS A 144 -6.08 4.17 9.20
CA CYS A 144 -6.49 2.83 8.83
C CYS A 144 -5.33 1.86 9.01
N ILE A 145 -5.58 0.72 9.63
CA ILE A 145 -4.59 -0.35 9.81
C ILE A 145 -4.99 -1.50 8.90
N VAL A 146 -4.05 -1.95 8.07
CA VAL A 146 -4.22 -3.10 7.19
C VAL A 146 -3.19 -4.16 7.56
N VAL A 147 -3.67 -5.38 7.77
CA VAL A 147 -2.83 -6.59 7.90
C VAL A 147 -2.76 -7.23 6.53
N PRO A 148 -1.59 -7.28 5.89
CA PRO A 148 -1.48 -7.84 4.55
C PRO A 148 -1.71 -9.36 4.55
N GLU A 149 -2.35 -9.85 3.50
CA GLU A 149 -2.46 -11.26 3.19
C GLU A 149 -1.38 -11.69 2.18
N ASP A 150 -1.21 -13.01 2.00
CA ASP A 150 -0.36 -13.57 0.95
C ASP A 150 -0.76 -13.04 -0.42
N ASN A 151 0.22 -12.64 -1.23
CA ASN A 151 0.02 -12.08 -2.57
C ASN A 151 -0.93 -10.87 -2.62
N SER A 152 -0.96 -10.06 -1.56
CA SER A 152 -1.80 -8.86 -1.56
C SER A 152 -1.06 -7.65 -2.13
N LEU A 153 -1.76 -6.87 -2.95
CA LEU A 153 -1.36 -5.55 -3.43
C LEU A 153 -2.30 -4.51 -2.83
N ILE A 154 -1.74 -3.49 -2.21
CA ILE A 154 -2.47 -2.32 -1.69
C ILE A 154 -2.04 -1.11 -2.53
N LEU A 155 -3.03 -0.45 -3.15
CA LEU A 155 -2.85 0.77 -3.93
C LEU A 155 -3.49 1.95 -3.25
#